data_3134da9658b60321a789d5941a254d67
#
_entry.id   3134da9658b60321a789d5941a254d67
#
_cell.length_a   1.000
_cell.length_b   1.000
_cell.length_c   1.000
_cell.angle_alpha   90.00
_cell.angle_beta   90.00
_cell.angle_gamma   90.00
#
_symmetry.space_group_name_H-M   'P 1'
#
loop_
_entity.id
_entity.type
_entity.pdbx_description
1 polymer ?
#
loop_
_entity_poly.entity_id
_entity_poly.type
_entity_poly.pdbx_seq_one_letter_code
_entity_poly.pdbx_strand_id
1 'polypeptide(L)'
;MKRDNDRQTAIILSIVGIVPVIWLALLIAPSISGGLPEIAANLATLFDNPFSIKLCGDSLKTVLILLLCYGMGIGIYFSTRKNYRRREEHGSAKWGNVRAIDKKYRQKPLSENKLMTQNVCIGLNAKKHRRNLNTLVCGGSGAGKTRFYAKPNIMNAARNSYVILDPKGEILRDTGHLLEKKGYEVRVLDLISMEKSHCYNPFVYLQNDNDVQKLVTNLFKSTTPKGSQSNDPFWDTAASMLLLALVFYLHCEAPLEEQNFAMVMEMLRAGAIEDEDDPSPSPLDNLFSDLMIDNPDHIALKYYHSYHSGSSKTLKSIQITLAARLEKFNLESLAALTSADELDLQSLGEKKVALFALIPDNDSSFNFLVSILYTQLFQQLFYAADHIHGGCLPMPVHFMMDEFANVSLPDDFDKILSVMRSRGVSVSIILQNLAQLKALFEKQWESIVGNCDEFLYLGGNEQSTHKYVSELLGKETIDTNTFGKSTGRSGNYSTNYQISGRELLTPDEVRMLDNQYAILFIRGERPIMDFKYDIMKHPNVALTTDGKASPYKHGEVTKDIASIAIWDIDPATLPEKEMEETNWELLSDEEMEALFINNQTN
;
A
#
# COMPACT_ATOMS: atom_id res chain seq x y z
N MET A 1 -29.32 12.58 -11.37
CA MET A 1 -29.98 13.74 -10.74
C MET A 1 -30.47 14.81 -11.72
N LYS A 2 -29.66 15.38 -12.62
CA LYS A 2 -30.14 16.40 -13.58
C LYS A 2 -31.23 15.85 -14.55
N ARG A 3 -31.13 14.61 -14.93
CA ARG A 3 -31.99 13.91 -15.93
C ARG A 3 -33.41 13.57 -15.41
N ASP A 4 -33.52 13.28 -14.11
CA ASP A 4 -34.83 13.04 -13.48
C ASP A 4 -35.60 14.33 -13.30
N ASN A 5 -34.90 15.44 -13.03
CA ASN A 5 -35.51 16.78 -12.98
C ASN A 5 -36.10 17.19 -14.34
N ASP A 6 -35.38 16.96 -15.46
CA ASP A 6 -35.88 17.32 -16.80
C ASP A 6 -37.10 16.49 -17.21
N ARG A 7 -37.16 15.23 -16.81
CA ARG A 7 -38.31 14.34 -17.05
C ARG A 7 -39.50 14.75 -16.19
N GLN A 8 -39.27 15.04 -14.91
CA GLN A 8 -40.30 15.53 -14.00
C GLN A 8 -40.85 16.89 -14.45
N THR A 9 -39.99 17.81 -14.87
CA THR A 9 -40.39 19.10 -15.42
C THR A 9 -41.25 18.96 -16.69
N ALA A 10 -40.86 18.05 -17.61
CA ALA A 10 -41.66 17.80 -18.82
C ALA A 10 -43.05 17.20 -18.50
N ILE A 11 -43.14 16.29 -17.52
CA ILE A 11 -44.39 15.73 -17.04
C ILE A 11 -45.26 16.81 -16.41
N ILE A 12 -44.70 17.64 -15.54
CA ILE A 12 -45.42 18.75 -14.89
C ILE A 12 -45.96 19.73 -15.94
N LEU A 13 -45.13 20.11 -16.92
CA LEU A 13 -45.55 20.99 -18.01
C LEU A 13 -46.65 20.34 -18.87
N SER A 14 -46.61 19.03 -19.09
CA SER A 14 -47.65 18.30 -19.80
C SER A 14 -48.98 18.29 -19.02
N ILE A 15 -48.94 18.21 -17.70
CA ILE A 15 -50.14 18.25 -16.86
C ILE A 15 -50.73 19.68 -16.86
N VAL A 16 -49.87 20.69 -16.65
CA VAL A 16 -50.27 22.11 -16.69
C VAL A 16 -50.88 22.47 -18.06
N GLY A 17 -50.36 21.90 -19.15
CA GLY A 17 -50.87 22.10 -20.51
C GLY A 17 -52.29 21.61 -20.75
N ILE A 18 -52.85 20.76 -19.88
CA ILE A 18 -54.26 20.28 -19.99
C ILE A 18 -55.23 21.46 -19.82
N VAL A 19 -54.93 22.42 -18.91
CA VAL A 19 -55.80 23.57 -18.62
C VAL A 19 -56.02 24.44 -19.85
N PRO A 20 -54.99 24.94 -20.57
CA PRO A 20 -55.19 25.70 -21.80
C PRO A 20 -55.86 24.89 -22.93
N VAL A 21 -55.69 23.57 -22.99
CA VAL A 21 -56.34 22.72 -23.97
C VAL A 21 -57.85 22.64 -23.70
N ILE A 22 -58.27 22.47 -22.45
CA ILE A 22 -59.68 22.49 -22.06
C ILE A 22 -60.29 23.88 -22.33
N TRP A 23 -59.58 24.97 -21.96
CA TRP A 23 -60.01 26.34 -22.23
C TRP A 23 -60.19 26.55 -23.74
N LEU A 24 -59.26 26.16 -24.59
CA LEU A 24 -59.34 26.29 -26.04
C LEU A 24 -60.48 25.44 -26.61
N ALA A 25 -60.70 24.25 -26.08
CA ALA A 25 -61.78 23.36 -26.46
C ALA A 25 -63.17 23.99 -26.23
N LEU A 26 -63.32 24.59 -25.04
CA LEU A 26 -64.58 25.28 -24.67
C LEU A 26 -64.81 26.55 -25.49
N LEU A 27 -63.76 27.23 -25.91
CA LEU A 27 -63.84 28.43 -26.76
C LEU A 27 -64.25 28.07 -28.19
N ILE A 28 -63.78 26.98 -28.74
CA ILE A 28 -64.07 26.52 -30.12
C ILE A 28 -65.40 25.74 -30.20
N ALA A 29 -65.89 25.18 -29.11
CA ALA A 29 -67.06 24.31 -29.09
C ALA A 29 -68.31 24.86 -29.79
N PRO A 30 -68.67 26.14 -29.68
CA PRO A 30 -69.84 26.72 -30.36
C PRO A 30 -69.72 26.73 -31.90
N SER A 31 -68.51 26.75 -32.46
CA SER A 31 -68.26 26.83 -33.92
C SER A 31 -68.07 25.48 -34.56
N ILE A 32 -68.14 24.38 -33.82
CA ILE A 32 -67.90 23.04 -34.32
C ILE A 32 -69.05 22.50 -35.21
N SER A 33 -70.28 22.91 -34.93
CA SER A 33 -71.45 22.47 -35.71
C SER A 33 -71.39 22.91 -37.18
N GLY A 34 -70.68 23.99 -37.52
CA GLY A 34 -70.48 24.45 -38.90
C GLY A 34 -69.23 23.89 -39.60
N GLY A 35 -68.46 23.01 -38.92
CA GLY A 35 -67.27 22.37 -39.48
C GLY A 35 -66.02 23.25 -39.51
N LEU A 36 -64.93 22.73 -40.14
CA LEU A 36 -63.63 23.42 -40.22
C LEU A 36 -63.66 24.82 -40.83
N PRO A 37 -64.52 25.14 -41.87
CA PRO A 37 -64.59 26.52 -42.42
C PRO A 37 -65.11 27.55 -41.41
N GLU A 38 -66.10 27.18 -40.59
CA GLU A 38 -66.70 28.07 -39.59
C GLU A 38 -65.78 28.31 -38.41
N ILE A 39 -65.04 27.28 -38.00
CA ILE A 39 -63.97 27.39 -36.99
C ILE A 39 -62.88 28.36 -37.48
N ALA A 40 -62.44 28.22 -38.75
CA ALA A 40 -61.40 29.09 -39.32
C ALA A 40 -61.86 30.55 -39.47
N ALA A 41 -63.15 30.78 -39.91
CA ALA A 41 -63.72 32.12 -40.06
C ALA A 41 -63.90 32.85 -38.69
N ASN A 42 -64.24 32.08 -37.66
CA ASN A 42 -64.47 32.65 -36.32
C ASN A 42 -63.21 32.67 -35.44
N LEU A 43 -62.10 32.12 -35.89
CA LEU A 43 -60.91 31.99 -35.08
C LEU A 43 -60.39 33.35 -34.57
N ALA A 44 -60.38 34.37 -35.40
CA ALA A 44 -59.94 35.73 -35.02
C ALA A 44 -60.86 36.35 -33.95
N THR A 45 -62.17 36.21 -34.15
CA THR A 45 -63.17 36.75 -33.21
C THR A 45 -63.23 36.01 -31.88
N LEU A 46 -62.85 34.74 -31.86
CA LEU A 46 -62.73 33.94 -30.63
C LEU A 46 -61.57 34.40 -29.75
N PHE A 47 -60.49 34.91 -30.33
CA PHE A 47 -59.34 35.45 -29.59
C PHE A 47 -59.55 36.90 -29.15
N ASP A 48 -60.48 37.69 -29.75
CA ASP A 48 -60.82 39.05 -29.31
C ASP A 48 -61.48 39.03 -27.91
N ASN A 49 -62.25 37.99 -27.58
CA ASN A 49 -62.87 37.76 -26.29
C ASN A 49 -62.57 36.41 -25.65
N PRO A 50 -61.36 36.18 -25.19
CA PRO A 50 -60.87 34.86 -24.81
C PRO A 50 -61.53 34.22 -23.58
N PHE A 51 -62.26 35.01 -22.78
CA PHE A 51 -62.97 34.53 -21.57
C PHE A 51 -64.46 34.34 -21.76
N SER A 52 -65.02 34.61 -22.97
CA SER A 52 -66.45 34.43 -23.25
C SER A 52 -66.78 32.97 -23.58
N ILE A 53 -66.75 32.07 -22.59
CA ILE A 53 -67.05 30.65 -22.72
C ILE A 53 -68.59 30.46 -22.76
N LYS A 54 -69.12 29.89 -23.86
CA LYS A 54 -70.54 29.51 -23.97
C LYS A 54 -70.62 27.99 -23.97
N LEU A 55 -71.29 27.40 -22.96
CA LEU A 55 -71.54 25.97 -22.90
C LEU A 55 -72.64 25.60 -23.90
N CYS A 56 -72.39 24.67 -24.81
CA CYS A 56 -73.30 24.12 -25.77
C CYS A 56 -73.30 22.56 -25.69
N GLY A 57 -74.29 21.90 -26.34
CA GLY A 57 -74.42 20.45 -26.29
C GLY A 57 -73.17 19.69 -26.74
N ASP A 58 -72.34 20.30 -27.62
CA ASP A 58 -71.15 19.70 -28.18
C ASP A 58 -69.86 20.02 -27.39
N SER A 59 -69.96 20.86 -26.32
CA SER A 59 -68.81 21.28 -25.51
C SER A 59 -68.05 20.06 -24.93
N LEU A 60 -68.77 19.08 -24.40
CA LEU A 60 -68.15 17.87 -23.83
C LEU A 60 -67.40 17.04 -24.87
N LYS A 61 -68.02 16.89 -26.07
CA LYS A 61 -67.38 16.12 -27.18
C LYS A 61 -66.12 16.80 -27.67
N THR A 62 -66.11 18.15 -27.77
CA THR A 62 -64.96 18.93 -28.20
C THR A 62 -63.81 18.84 -27.23
N VAL A 63 -64.11 18.93 -25.93
CA VAL A 63 -63.09 18.77 -24.86
C VAL A 63 -62.46 17.37 -24.93
N LEU A 64 -63.29 16.31 -25.09
CA LEU A 64 -62.79 14.94 -25.18
C LEU A 64 -61.89 14.73 -26.40
N ILE A 65 -62.31 15.25 -27.59
CA ILE A 65 -61.52 15.13 -28.83
C ILE A 65 -60.18 15.84 -28.69
N LEU A 66 -60.17 17.10 -28.20
CA LEU A 66 -58.95 17.88 -28.05
C LEU A 66 -58.00 17.31 -26.98
N LEU A 67 -58.53 16.79 -25.87
CA LEU A 67 -57.74 16.07 -24.87
C LEU A 67 -57.14 14.79 -25.44
N LEU A 68 -57.89 14.05 -26.30
CA LEU A 68 -57.36 12.85 -26.94
C LEU A 68 -56.26 13.21 -27.93
N CYS A 69 -56.42 14.25 -28.75
CA CYS A 69 -55.37 14.76 -29.64
C CYS A 69 -54.13 15.25 -28.85
N TYR A 70 -54.35 15.96 -27.74
CA TYR A 70 -53.27 16.40 -26.86
C TYR A 70 -52.54 15.19 -26.26
N GLY A 71 -53.28 14.20 -25.75
CA GLY A 71 -52.71 12.96 -25.21
C GLY A 71 -51.92 12.19 -26.25
N MET A 72 -52.42 12.09 -27.49
CA MET A 72 -51.66 11.50 -28.60
C MET A 72 -50.40 12.28 -28.91
N GLY A 73 -50.45 13.61 -28.95
CA GLY A 73 -49.29 14.48 -29.15
C GLY A 73 -48.22 14.31 -28.09
N ILE A 74 -48.64 14.25 -26.81
CA ILE A 74 -47.74 13.92 -25.70
C ILE A 74 -47.17 12.52 -25.81
N GLY A 75 -48.00 11.54 -26.16
CA GLY A 75 -47.59 10.14 -26.40
C GLY A 75 -46.52 10.06 -27.48
N ILE A 76 -46.71 10.72 -28.61
CA ILE A 76 -45.74 10.83 -29.69
C ILE A 76 -44.45 11.52 -29.20
N TYR A 77 -44.56 12.64 -28.46
CA TYR A 77 -43.42 13.37 -27.92
C TYR A 77 -42.57 12.47 -27.00
N PHE A 78 -43.18 11.74 -26.06
CA PHE A 78 -42.43 10.85 -25.16
C PHE A 78 -41.94 9.58 -25.88
N SER A 79 -42.66 9.06 -26.86
CA SER A 79 -42.25 7.89 -27.65
C SER A 79 -41.12 8.19 -28.63
N THR A 80 -41.11 9.38 -29.22
CA THR A 80 -40.05 9.80 -30.17
C THR A 80 -38.85 10.44 -29.50
N ARG A 81 -38.93 10.67 -28.19
CA ARG A 81 -37.83 11.29 -27.41
C ARG A 81 -36.67 10.31 -27.31
N LYS A 82 -35.75 10.38 -28.25
CA LYS A 82 -34.51 9.60 -28.22
C LYS A 82 -33.60 10.07 -27.10
N ASN A 83 -33.03 9.11 -26.37
CA ASN A 83 -32.08 9.38 -25.28
C ASN A 83 -30.68 9.77 -25.84
N TYR A 84 -30.56 10.95 -26.40
CA TYR A 84 -29.27 11.45 -26.87
C TYR A 84 -28.41 11.91 -25.67
N ARG A 85 -27.23 11.30 -25.50
CA ARG A 85 -26.14 11.85 -24.69
C ARG A 85 -25.25 12.65 -25.64
N ARG A 86 -25.60 13.87 -25.96
CA ARG A 86 -24.81 14.70 -26.87
C ARG A 86 -23.38 14.83 -26.38
N ARG A 87 -22.41 14.47 -27.22
CA ARG A 87 -20.95 14.42 -26.96
C ARG A 87 -20.51 13.46 -25.84
N GLU A 88 -21.33 12.47 -25.55
CA GLU A 88 -21.02 11.37 -24.62
C GLU A 88 -21.49 10.02 -25.18
N GLU A 89 -21.78 9.96 -26.48
CA GLU A 89 -22.36 8.78 -27.17
C GLU A 89 -21.42 7.57 -27.07
N HIS A 90 -20.13 7.80 -27.22
CA HIS A 90 -19.07 6.77 -27.20
C HIS A 90 -18.23 6.77 -25.92
N GLY A 91 -18.32 7.82 -25.10
CA GLY A 91 -17.59 7.94 -23.83
C GLY A 91 -17.64 9.34 -23.27
N SER A 92 -17.53 9.44 -21.94
CA SER A 92 -17.59 10.71 -21.19
C SER A 92 -16.25 11.07 -20.52
N ALA A 93 -15.16 10.42 -20.91
CA ALA A 93 -13.84 10.69 -20.36
C ALA A 93 -13.42 12.14 -20.64
N LYS A 94 -12.85 12.77 -19.64
CA LYS A 94 -12.33 14.16 -19.71
C LYS A 94 -11.31 14.34 -18.60
N TRP A 95 -10.34 15.19 -18.83
CA TRP A 95 -9.40 15.60 -17.79
C TRP A 95 -10.13 16.33 -16.65
N GLY A 96 -9.72 16.03 -15.42
CA GLY A 96 -10.17 16.71 -14.21
C GLY A 96 -9.56 18.11 -14.09
N ASN A 97 -10.19 18.96 -13.29
CA ASN A 97 -9.65 20.27 -12.98
C ASN A 97 -8.75 20.20 -11.74
N VAL A 98 -7.44 20.39 -11.95
CA VAL A 98 -6.40 20.33 -10.92
C VAL A 98 -6.74 21.20 -9.71
N ARG A 99 -7.10 22.47 -9.93
CA ARG A 99 -7.41 23.42 -8.84
C ARG A 99 -8.65 23.02 -8.04
N ALA A 100 -9.67 22.50 -8.71
CA ALA A 100 -10.91 22.08 -8.04
C ALA A 100 -10.66 20.87 -7.14
N ILE A 101 -9.83 19.92 -7.60
CA ILE A 101 -9.48 18.70 -6.86
C ILE A 101 -8.57 19.05 -5.69
N ASP A 102 -7.54 19.86 -5.90
CA ASP A 102 -6.68 20.33 -4.81
C ASP A 102 -7.49 21.05 -3.73
N LYS A 103 -8.36 21.98 -4.10
CA LYS A 103 -9.25 22.67 -3.15
C LYS A 103 -10.16 21.71 -2.35
N LYS A 104 -10.56 20.59 -2.97
CA LYS A 104 -11.43 19.59 -2.34
C LYS A 104 -10.69 18.76 -1.31
N TYR A 105 -9.43 18.38 -1.57
CA TYR A 105 -8.68 17.41 -0.77
C TYR A 105 -7.59 18.00 0.10
N ARG A 106 -7.02 19.16 -0.27
CA ARG A 106 -5.96 19.82 0.50
C ARG A 106 -6.42 20.20 1.90
N GLN A 107 -5.55 19.97 2.86
CA GLN A 107 -5.69 20.41 4.24
C GLN A 107 -4.61 21.45 4.59
N LYS A 108 -4.78 22.17 5.67
CA LYS A 108 -3.79 23.09 6.24
C LYS A 108 -3.42 22.62 7.62
N PRO A 109 -2.12 22.68 7.99
CA PRO A 109 -0.95 23.11 7.19
C PRO A 109 -0.57 22.11 6.08
N LEU A 110 0.48 22.42 5.29
CA LEU A 110 0.96 21.55 4.21
C LEU A 110 1.36 20.16 4.72
N SER A 111 1.96 20.10 5.91
CA SER A 111 2.38 18.85 6.58
C SER A 111 1.23 17.87 6.87
N GLU A 112 -0.02 18.32 6.81
CA GLU A 112 -1.21 17.47 6.95
C GLU A 112 -1.65 16.82 5.63
N ASN A 113 -0.78 16.82 4.62
CA ASN A 113 -1.12 16.29 3.31
C ASN A 113 -0.06 15.33 2.78
N LYS A 114 -0.52 14.41 1.96
CA LYS A 114 0.28 13.62 1.04
C LYS A 114 0.45 14.41 -0.27
N LEU A 115 1.67 14.57 -0.73
CA LEU A 115 2.03 15.29 -1.95
C LEU A 115 1.93 14.32 -3.14
N MET A 116 1.02 14.60 -4.07
CA MET A 116 0.80 13.71 -5.23
C MET A 116 1.45 14.24 -6.49
N THR A 117 1.22 15.52 -6.79
CA THR A 117 1.79 16.23 -7.94
C THR A 117 2.18 17.64 -7.51
N GLN A 118 2.71 18.44 -8.43
CA GLN A 118 3.11 19.83 -8.10
C GLN A 118 1.97 20.65 -7.51
N ASN A 119 0.76 20.46 -8.00
CA ASN A 119 -0.38 21.28 -7.63
C ASN A 119 -1.48 20.53 -6.86
N VAL A 120 -1.36 19.21 -6.67
CA VAL A 120 -2.37 18.40 -5.98
C VAL A 120 -1.82 17.75 -4.73
N CYS A 121 -2.49 18.03 -3.62
CA CYS A 121 -2.23 17.40 -2.32
C CYS A 121 -3.50 16.72 -1.81
N ILE A 122 -3.33 15.61 -1.09
CA ILE A 122 -4.43 14.86 -0.46
C ILE A 122 -4.22 14.87 1.04
N GLY A 123 -5.20 15.40 1.77
CA GLY A 123 -5.15 15.50 3.22
C GLY A 123 -5.13 14.13 3.90
N LEU A 124 -4.34 14.02 4.98
CA LEU A 124 -4.15 12.78 5.75
C LEU A 124 -5.36 12.38 6.62
N ASN A 125 -6.38 13.24 6.73
CA ASN A 125 -7.60 12.89 7.46
C ASN A 125 -8.54 12.01 6.62
N ALA A 126 -8.33 10.70 6.69
CA ALA A 126 -9.12 9.69 5.98
C ALA A 126 -10.62 9.73 6.29
N LYS A 127 -11.01 10.15 7.51
CA LYS A 127 -12.43 10.26 7.92
C LYS A 127 -13.13 11.42 7.19
N LYS A 128 -12.45 12.56 7.04
CA LYS A 128 -12.99 13.75 6.34
C LYS A 128 -13.25 13.46 4.86
N HIS A 129 -12.35 12.77 4.20
CA HIS A 129 -12.43 12.53 2.76
C HIS A 129 -13.09 11.19 2.40
N ARG A 130 -13.37 10.33 3.40
CA ARG A 130 -13.94 8.98 3.25
C ARG A 130 -13.13 8.11 2.28
N ARG A 131 -11.81 8.24 2.33
CA ARG A 131 -10.85 7.51 1.50
C ARG A 131 -9.87 6.74 2.36
N ASN A 132 -9.30 5.68 1.82
CA ASN A 132 -8.07 5.15 2.39
C ASN A 132 -6.90 6.05 1.95
N LEU A 133 -5.74 5.88 2.57
CA LEU A 133 -4.52 6.61 2.21
C LEU A 133 -3.52 5.72 1.48
N ASN A 134 -3.99 4.56 0.98
CA ASN A 134 -3.16 3.66 0.19
C ASN A 134 -2.97 4.24 -1.21
N THR A 135 -1.73 4.28 -1.65
CA THR A 135 -1.35 4.81 -2.95
C THR A 135 -0.56 3.79 -3.72
N LEU A 136 -0.91 3.60 -4.99
CA LEU A 136 -0.08 2.90 -5.94
C LEU A 136 0.71 3.94 -6.76
N VAL A 137 2.03 3.79 -6.83
CA VAL A 137 2.91 4.63 -7.66
C VAL A 137 3.60 3.75 -8.66
N CYS A 138 3.45 4.07 -9.93
CA CYS A 138 4.07 3.32 -11.01
C CYS A 138 4.93 4.23 -11.88
N GLY A 139 6.18 3.85 -12.08
CA GLY A 139 7.10 4.62 -12.91
C GLY A 139 8.36 3.83 -13.25
N GLY A 140 8.73 3.81 -14.52
CA GLY A 140 9.91 3.10 -14.99
C GLY A 140 11.22 3.54 -14.31
N SER A 141 12.31 2.86 -14.64
CA SER A 141 13.64 3.30 -14.20
C SER A 141 13.92 4.71 -14.70
N GLY A 142 14.40 5.59 -13.84
CA GLY A 142 14.63 7.01 -14.18
C GLY A 142 13.36 7.89 -14.21
N ALA A 143 12.15 7.36 -14.02
CA ALA A 143 10.93 8.17 -13.94
C ALA A 143 10.86 9.05 -12.68
N GLY A 144 11.77 8.84 -11.72
CA GLY A 144 11.93 9.68 -10.53
C GLY A 144 10.95 9.36 -9.41
N LYS A 145 10.56 8.09 -9.22
CA LYS A 145 9.67 7.63 -8.16
C LYS A 145 10.11 8.15 -6.78
N THR A 146 11.35 7.90 -6.42
CA THR A 146 11.93 8.33 -5.14
C THR A 146 11.99 9.86 -5.06
N ARG A 147 12.46 10.55 -6.12
CA ARG A 147 12.65 12.00 -6.15
C ARG A 147 11.34 12.80 -6.15
N PHE A 148 10.34 12.37 -6.92
CA PHE A 148 9.10 13.15 -7.11
C PHE A 148 7.95 12.71 -6.21
N TYR A 149 8.07 11.53 -5.55
CA TYR A 149 7.02 11.04 -4.66
C TYR A 149 7.53 10.65 -3.27
N ALA A 150 8.45 9.69 -3.14
CA ALA A 150 8.84 9.16 -1.83
C ALA A 150 9.49 10.24 -0.95
N LYS A 151 10.59 10.85 -1.40
CA LYS A 151 11.30 11.89 -0.63
C LYS A 151 10.40 13.09 -0.28
N PRO A 152 9.63 13.71 -1.20
CA PRO A 152 8.76 14.83 -0.83
C PRO A 152 7.75 14.49 0.27
N ASN A 153 7.19 13.28 0.25
CA ASN A 153 6.25 12.83 1.26
C ASN A 153 6.92 12.59 2.62
N ILE A 154 8.13 12.03 2.64
CA ILE A 154 8.93 11.90 3.86
C ILE A 154 9.37 13.27 4.38
N MET A 155 9.81 14.18 3.50
CA MET A 155 10.12 15.57 3.87
C MET A 155 8.91 16.30 4.46
N ASN A 156 7.69 15.90 4.10
CA ASN A 156 6.45 16.45 4.63
C ASN A 156 5.98 15.77 5.93
N ALA A 157 6.71 14.75 6.42
CA ALA A 157 6.37 13.99 7.62
C ALA A 157 6.09 14.89 8.84
N ALA A 158 4.98 14.61 9.55
CA ALA A 158 4.59 15.35 10.73
C ALA A 158 3.78 14.53 11.75
N ARG A 159 2.84 13.72 11.30
CA ARG A 159 1.81 13.05 12.11
C ARG A 159 1.92 11.53 12.16
N ASN A 160 2.53 10.91 11.19
CA ASN A 160 2.59 9.46 11.07
C ASN A 160 3.96 8.97 11.52
N SER A 161 4.03 7.78 12.09
CA SER A 161 5.25 7.00 12.03
C SER A 161 5.44 6.42 10.63
N TYR A 162 6.66 6.13 10.26
CA TYR A 162 7.00 5.64 8.93
C TYR A 162 7.76 4.33 9.00
N VAL A 163 7.41 3.40 8.10
CA VAL A 163 8.22 2.22 7.77
C VAL A 163 8.65 2.38 6.32
N ILE A 164 9.93 2.50 6.08
CA ILE A 164 10.48 2.90 4.79
C ILE A 164 11.38 1.78 4.27
N LEU A 165 10.99 1.17 3.16
CA LEU A 165 11.86 0.29 2.40
C LEU A 165 12.75 1.15 1.49
N ASP A 166 14.05 1.09 1.69
CA ASP A 166 15.03 1.95 0.99
C ASP A 166 16.15 1.10 0.39
N PRO A 167 16.02 0.68 -0.89
CA PRO A 167 16.94 -0.28 -1.52
C PRO A 167 18.39 0.18 -1.64
N LYS A 168 18.67 1.45 -1.47
CA LYS A 168 20.03 2.02 -1.63
C LYS A 168 20.49 2.85 -0.45
N GLY A 169 19.67 3.00 0.57
CA GLY A 169 19.90 3.95 1.64
C GLY A 169 19.86 5.42 1.19
N GLU A 170 19.34 5.70 -0.03
CA GLU A 170 19.27 7.08 -0.53
C GLU A 170 18.30 7.93 0.26
N ILE A 171 17.14 7.35 0.63
CA ILE A 171 16.10 8.08 1.34
C ILE A 171 16.59 8.41 2.76
N LEU A 172 17.17 7.43 3.45
CA LEU A 172 17.75 7.64 4.79
C LEU A 172 18.85 8.69 4.76
N ARG A 173 19.83 8.52 3.88
CA ARG A 173 20.95 9.45 3.73
C ARG A 173 20.50 10.89 3.49
N ASP A 174 19.44 11.06 2.68
CA ASP A 174 18.98 12.37 2.27
C ASP A 174 18.00 13.01 3.27
N THR A 175 17.28 12.23 4.07
CA THR A 175 16.20 12.74 4.93
C THR A 175 16.36 12.46 6.41
N GLY A 176 17.35 11.67 6.84
CA GLY A 176 17.51 11.26 8.25
C GLY A 176 17.61 12.44 9.21
N HIS A 177 18.50 13.40 8.96
CA HIS A 177 18.63 14.61 9.81
C HIS A 177 17.34 15.45 9.86
N LEU A 178 16.58 15.49 8.76
CA LEU A 178 15.29 16.18 8.75
C LEU A 178 14.29 15.50 9.68
N LEU A 179 14.26 14.16 9.67
CA LEU A 179 13.36 13.38 10.52
C LEU A 179 13.71 13.57 12.00
N GLU A 180 14.98 13.49 12.39
CA GLU A 180 15.43 13.77 13.76
C GLU A 180 15.02 15.18 14.21
N LYS A 181 15.26 16.20 13.38
CA LYS A 181 14.82 17.58 13.67
C LYS A 181 13.31 17.73 13.84
N LYS A 182 12.52 16.83 13.25
CA LYS A 182 11.07 16.78 13.43
C LYS A 182 10.62 15.94 14.62
N GLY A 183 11.57 15.43 15.41
CA GLY A 183 11.32 14.63 16.60
C GLY A 183 10.98 13.17 16.32
N TYR A 184 11.45 12.63 15.19
CA TYR A 184 11.38 11.20 14.91
C TYR A 184 12.58 10.49 15.53
N GLU A 185 12.33 9.35 16.13
CA GLU A 185 13.33 8.36 16.45
C GLU A 185 13.62 7.56 15.16
N VAL A 186 14.86 7.65 14.67
CA VAL A 186 15.29 6.98 13.45
C VAL A 186 15.88 5.62 13.82
N ARG A 187 15.25 4.54 13.35
CA ARG A 187 15.71 3.16 13.53
C ARG A 187 16.03 2.57 12.17
N VAL A 188 17.08 1.78 12.09
CA VAL A 188 17.59 1.29 10.81
C VAL A 188 17.89 -0.20 10.92
N LEU A 189 17.21 -1.02 10.14
CA LEU A 189 17.62 -2.37 9.80
C LEU A 189 18.45 -2.30 8.52
N ASP A 190 19.78 -2.38 8.65
CA ASP A 190 20.70 -2.26 7.52
C ASP A 190 21.24 -3.64 7.11
N LEU A 191 20.73 -4.16 6.00
CA LEU A 191 21.22 -5.41 5.40
C LEU A 191 22.32 -5.17 4.34
N ILE A 192 22.71 -3.91 4.12
CA ILE A 192 23.85 -3.55 3.27
C ILE A 192 25.14 -3.54 4.11
N SER A 193 25.06 -2.95 5.32
CA SER A 193 26.16 -2.83 6.27
C SER A 193 25.67 -3.26 7.66
N MET A 194 25.57 -4.58 7.87
CA MET A 194 24.92 -5.15 9.06
C MET A 194 25.54 -4.68 10.38
N GLU A 195 26.84 -4.35 10.36
CA GLU A 195 27.58 -3.83 11.54
C GLU A 195 27.06 -2.46 12.03
N LYS A 196 26.33 -1.72 11.19
CA LYS A 196 25.75 -0.41 11.50
C LYS A 196 24.26 -0.48 11.79
N SER A 197 23.70 -1.65 11.72
CA SER A 197 22.27 -1.89 11.89
C SER A 197 21.89 -1.88 13.37
N HIS A 198 20.68 -1.45 13.67
CA HIS A 198 20.02 -1.85 14.90
C HIS A 198 19.68 -3.33 14.83
N CYS A 199 19.80 -4.01 15.97
CA CYS A 199 19.46 -5.43 16.09
C CYS A 199 17.96 -5.66 15.97
N TYR A 200 17.59 -6.78 15.35
CA TYR A 200 16.22 -7.22 15.19
C TYR A 200 16.10 -8.71 15.48
N ASN A 201 15.50 -9.04 16.62
CA ASN A 201 15.25 -10.42 17.02
C ASN A 201 13.78 -10.79 16.82
N PRO A 202 13.43 -11.65 15.83
CA PRO A 202 12.06 -12.07 15.60
C PRO A 202 11.37 -12.78 16.79
N PHE A 203 12.13 -13.38 17.70
CA PHE A 203 11.57 -14.09 18.86
C PHE A 203 10.88 -13.16 19.85
N VAL A 204 11.32 -11.92 19.98
CA VAL A 204 10.75 -10.91 20.89
C VAL A 204 9.27 -10.62 20.55
N TYR A 205 8.86 -10.84 19.32
CA TYR A 205 7.51 -10.55 18.81
C TYR A 205 6.59 -11.77 18.77
N LEU A 206 7.00 -12.89 19.34
CA LEU A 206 6.18 -14.10 19.48
C LEU A 206 5.34 -13.99 20.76
N GLN A 207 4.03 -13.83 20.61
CA GLN A 207 3.12 -13.69 21.75
C GLN A 207 2.31 -14.97 22.02
N ASN A 208 2.19 -15.83 21.01
CA ASN A 208 1.38 -17.05 21.08
C ASN A 208 1.84 -18.09 20.05
N ASP A 209 1.33 -19.31 20.18
CA ASP A 209 1.67 -20.43 19.30
C ASP A 209 1.46 -20.14 17.81
N ASN A 210 0.43 -19.34 17.47
CA ASN A 210 0.17 -18.99 16.08
C ASN A 210 1.27 -18.10 15.50
N ASP A 211 1.91 -17.26 16.31
CA ASP A 211 2.98 -16.38 15.83
C ASP A 211 4.25 -17.19 15.56
N VAL A 212 4.53 -18.23 16.36
CA VAL A 212 5.61 -19.20 16.07
C VAL A 212 5.35 -19.90 14.73
N GLN A 213 4.13 -20.38 14.50
CA GLN A 213 3.74 -21.00 13.23
C GLN A 213 3.95 -20.06 12.02
N LYS A 214 3.53 -18.80 12.18
CA LYS A 214 3.69 -17.79 11.13
C LYS A 214 5.16 -17.46 10.85
N LEU A 215 5.99 -17.34 11.90
CA LEU A 215 7.43 -17.10 11.77
C LEU A 215 8.07 -18.19 10.94
N VAL A 216 7.86 -19.46 11.31
CA VAL A 216 8.42 -20.62 10.61
C VAL A 216 7.91 -20.70 9.17
N THR A 217 6.59 -20.54 8.96
CA THR A 217 5.99 -20.57 7.62
C THR A 217 6.57 -19.47 6.72
N ASN A 218 6.71 -18.24 7.25
CA ASN A 218 7.28 -17.12 6.50
C ASN A 218 8.75 -17.36 6.16
N LEU A 219 9.53 -17.87 7.11
CA LEU A 219 10.95 -18.20 6.90
C LEU A 219 11.10 -19.20 5.76
N PHE A 220 10.39 -20.34 5.81
CA PHE A 220 10.44 -21.35 4.75
C PHE A 220 10.04 -20.78 3.40
N LYS A 221 8.96 -20.02 3.33
CA LYS A 221 8.47 -19.39 2.10
C LYS A 221 9.49 -18.40 1.52
N SER A 222 10.04 -17.53 2.36
CA SER A 222 10.96 -16.47 1.92
C SER A 222 12.37 -16.97 1.59
N THR A 223 12.77 -18.16 2.11
CA THR A 223 14.04 -18.82 1.79
C THR A 223 13.92 -19.85 0.67
N THR A 224 12.73 -20.12 0.13
CA THR A 224 12.56 -21.02 -1.02
C THR A 224 13.07 -20.34 -2.29
N PRO A 225 14.04 -20.97 -3.02
CA PRO A 225 14.55 -20.39 -4.26
C PRO A 225 13.45 -20.21 -5.30
N LYS A 226 13.38 -19.05 -5.94
CA LYS A 226 12.41 -18.78 -7.00
C LYS A 226 12.59 -19.75 -8.16
N GLY A 227 11.54 -20.47 -8.52
CA GLY A 227 11.56 -21.46 -9.62
C GLY A 227 11.91 -22.89 -9.22
N SER A 228 12.33 -23.16 -7.97
CA SER A 228 12.39 -24.49 -7.45
C SER A 228 11.03 -24.87 -6.85
N GLN A 229 10.14 -25.41 -7.66
CA GLN A 229 9.11 -26.27 -7.07
C GLN A 229 9.84 -27.52 -6.62
N SER A 230 9.98 -27.73 -5.30
CA SER A 230 10.42 -28.99 -4.78
C SER A 230 9.44 -30.05 -5.32
N ASN A 231 9.94 -31.00 -6.08
CA ASN A 231 9.11 -32.10 -6.61
C ASN A 231 8.49 -32.95 -5.49
N ASP A 232 8.96 -32.78 -4.26
CA ASP A 232 8.46 -33.45 -3.07
C ASP A 232 8.38 -32.47 -1.89
N PRO A 233 7.17 -31.99 -1.54
CA PRO A 233 6.94 -31.09 -0.40
C PRO A 233 7.22 -31.75 0.97
N PHE A 234 7.47 -33.07 1.01
CA PHE A 234 7.74 -33.82 2.24
C PHE A 234 8.94 -33.25 3.00
N TRP A 235 10.06 -32.97 2.31
CA TRP A 235 11.30 -32.52 2.96
C TRP A 235 11.15 -31.16 3.62
N ASP A 236 10.51 -30.21 2.94
CA ASP A 236 10.25 -28.88 3.50
C ASP A 236 9.27 -28.94 4.67
N THR A 237 8.23 -29.78 4.57
CA THR A 237 7.27 -29.99 5.66
C THR A 237 7.93 -30.60 6.87
N ALA A 238 8.74 -31.65 6.69
CA ALA A 238 9.44 -32.32 7.78
C ALA A 238 10.51 -31.41 8.42
N ALA A 239 11.24 -30.64 7.62
CA ALA A 239 12.19 -29.65 8.13
C ALA A 239 11.49 -28.52 8.91
N SER A 240 10.29 -28.10 8.48
CA SER A 240 9.51 -27.11 9.22
C SER A 240 9.01 -27.65 10.56
N MET A 241 8.70 -28.95 10.66
CA MET A 241 8.32 -29.58 11.94
C MET A 241 9.49 -29.57 12.93
N LEU A 242 10.70 -29.89 12.48
CA LEU A 242 11.89 -29.79 13.32
C LEU A 242 12.11 -28.34 13.79
N LEU A 243 12.07 -27.38 12.87
CA LEU A 243 12.22 -25.96 13.24
C LEU A 243 11.15 -25.50 14.23
N LEU A 244 9.88 -25.92 14.04
CA LEU A 244 8.80 -25.63 15.01
C LEU A 244 9.12 -26.22 16.40
N ALA A 245 9.65 -27.44 16.48
CA ALA A 245 10.05 -28.03 17.75
C ALA A 245 11.11 -27.19 18.47
N LEU A 246 12.16 -26.77 17.73
CA LEU A 246 13.26 -25.96 18.26
C LEU A 246 12.78 -24.58 18.71
N VAL A 247 11.99 -23.88 17.86
CA VAL A 247 11.50 -22.53 18.17
C VAL A 247 10.53 -22.55 19.34
N PHE A 248 9.60 -23.55 19.43
CA PHE A 248 8.72 -23.70 20.56
C PHE A 248 9.47 -24.01 21.86
N TYR A 249 10.51 -24.86 21.79
CA TYR A 249 11.36 -25.12 22.94
C TYR A 249 12.00 -23.82 23.45
N LEU A 250 12.68 -23.09 22.58
CA LEU A 250 13.34 -21.83 22.95
C LEU A 250 12.34 -20.78 23.47
N HIS A 251 11.19 -20.66 22.83
CA HIS A 251 10.20 -19.67 23.21
C HIS A 251 9.56 -19.93 24.58
N CYS A 252 9.35 -21.22 24.95
CA CYS A 252 8.65 -21.58 26.18
C CYS A 252 9.58 -21.84 27.35
N GLU A 253 10.77 -22.44 27.12
CA GLU A 253 11.62 -22.99 28.17
C GLU A 253 12.97 -22.25 28.33
N ALA A 254 13.46 -21.60 27.26
CA ALA A 254 14.77 -20.94 27.30
C ALA A 254 14.68 -19.52 27.87
N PRO A 255 15.74 -19.03 28.55
CA PRO A 255 15.84 -17.63 28.94
C PRO A 255 15.83 -16.71 27.72
N LEU A 256 15.39 -15.45 27.91
CA LEU A 256 15.20 -14.48 26.83
C LEU A 256 16.45 -14.25 25.97
N GLU A 257 17.63 -14.35 26.57
CA GLU A 257 18.93 -14.15 25.90
C GLU A 257 19.24 -15.28 24.90
N GLU A 258 18.67 -16.45 25.10
CA GLU A 258 18.82 -17.63 24.24
C GLU A 258 17.73 -17.75 23.17
N GLN A 259 16.67 -16.94 23.28
CA GLN A 259 15.57 -16.95 22.32
C GLN A 259 15.98 -16.20 21.03
N ASN A 260 16.77 -16.84 20.18
CA ASN A 260 17.25 -16.29 18.91
C ASN A 260 17.64 -17.38 17.91
N PHE A 261 17.88 -17.00 16.66
CA PHE A 261 18.27 -17.97 15.62
C PHE A 261 19.68 -18.53 15.77
N ALA A 262 20.60 -17.85 16.46
CA ALA A 262 21.91 -18.41 16.76
C ALA A 262 21.78 -19.66 17.63
N MET A 263 20.90 -19.60 18.66
CA MET A 263 20.62 -20.76 19.51
C MET A 263 19.88 -21.88 18.76
N VAL A 264 18.98 -21.56 17.82
CA VAL A 264 18.38 -22.58 16.93
C VAL A 264 19.46 -23.33 16.17
N MET A 265 20.48 -22.62 15.67
CA MET A 265 21.61 -23.26 14.96
C MET A 265 22.47 -24.13 15.88
N GLU A 266 22.69 -23.72 17.14
CA GLU A 266 23.41 -24.56 18.12
C GLU A 266 22.61 -25.83 18.46
N MET A 267 21.31 -25.72 18.70
CA MET A 267 20.43 -26.88 18.93
C MET A 267 20.42 -27.82 17.72
N LEU A 268 20.42 -27.30 16.51
CA LEU A 268 20.47 -28.10 15.28
C LEU A 268 21.81 -28.85 15.16
N ARG A 269 22.93 -28.23 15.54
CA ARG A 269 24.24 -28.87 15.62
C ARG A 269 24.30 -29.94 16.71
N ALA A 270 23.75 -29.66 17.88
CA ALA A 270 23.64 -30.62 19.00
C ALA A 270 22.80 -31.87 18.65
N GLY A 271 21.88 -31.72 17.69
CA GLY A 271 21.08 -32.83 17.16
C GLY A 271 21.72 -33.57 15.97
N ALA A 272 22.95 -33.23 15.57
CA ALA A 272 23.58 -33.84 14.40
C ALA A 272 23.78 -35.37 14.58
N ILE A 273 23.32 -36.12 13.59
CA ILE A 273 23.49 -37.59 13.55
C ILE A 273 24.86 -37.90 12.95
N GLU A 274 25.83 -38.25 13.79
CA GLU A 274 27.20 -38.54 13.37
C GLU A 274 27.33 -39.93 12.74
N ASP A 275 26.78 -40.93 13.37
CA ASP A 275 26.79 -42.31 12.88
C ASP A 275 25.37 -42.83 12.61
N GLU A 276 25.13 -43.34 11.39
CA GLU A 276 23.80 -43.86 11.01
C GLU A 276 23.54 -45.25 11.62
N ASP A 277 24.60 -45.94 12.05
CA ASP A 277 24.53 -47.29 12.60
C ASP A 277 24.57 -47.31 14.14
N ASP A 278 24.90 -46.21 14.81
CA ASP A 278 24.88 -46.07 16.27
C ASP A 278 23.61 -45.27 16.73
N PRO A 279 22.65 -45.94 17.40
CA PRO A 279 21.41 -45.32 17.87
C PRO A 279 21.59 -44.52 19.17
N SER A 280 22.79 -44.08 19.54
CA SER A 280 23.00 -43.30 20.75
C SER A 280 22.22 -41.96 20.66
N PRO A 281 21.52 -41.57 21.75
CA PRO A 281 20.74 -40.32 21.75
C PRO A 281 21.68 -39.11 21.64
N SER A 282 21.38 -38.20 20.74
CA SER A 282 22.09 -36.93 20.61
C SER A 282 21.84 -36.02 21.84
N PRO A 283 22.67 -34.99 22.10
CA PRO A 283 22.38 -34.01 23.15
C PRO A 283 21.00 -33.35 22.98
N LEU A 284 20.52 -33.17 21.75
CA LEU A 284 19.17 -32.67 21.47
C LEU A 284 18.10 -33.68 21.90
N ASP A 285 18.30 -35.00 21.66
CA ASP A 285 17.36 -36.02 22.10
C ASP A 285 17.25 -36.06 23.64
N ASN A 286 18.38 -35.89 24.34
CA ASN A 286 18.38 -35.82 25.80
C ASN A 286 17.57 -34.61 26.30
N LEU A 287 17.77 -33.43 25.68
CA LEU A 287 17.03 -32.20 26.02
C LEU A 287 15.50 -32.38 25.89
N PHE A 288 15.03 -32.98 24.79
CA PHE A 288 13.62 -33.28 24.60
C PHE A 288 13.10 -34.40 25.49
N SER A 289 13.97 -35.34 25.87
CA SER A 289 13.63 -36.41 26.85
C SER A 289 13.42 -35.83 28.26
N ASP A 290 14.28 -34.91 28.67
CA ASP A 290 14.13 -34.19 29.93
C ASP A 290 12.83 -33.36 29.95
N LEU A 291 12.54 -32.62 28.86
CA LEU A 291 11.27 -31.91 28.71
C LEU A 291 10.06 -32.84 28.77
N MET A 292 10.15 -34.07 28.24
CA MET A 292 9.06 -35.04 28.30
C MET A 292 8.81 -35.54 29.74
N ILE A 293 9.84 -35.55 30.57
CA ILE A 293 9.70 -35.89 32.00
C ILE A 293 9.01 -34.76 32.74
N ASP A 294 9.41 -33.51 32.48
CA ASP A 294 8.91 -32.33 33.17
C ASP A 294 7.49 -31.92 32.70
N ASN A 295 7.24 -31.95 31.40
CA ASN A 295 5.97 -31.52 30.79
C ASN A 295 5.61 -32.39 29.56
N PRO A 296 4.98 -33.57 29.77
CA PRO A 296 4.67 -34.53 28.68
C PRO A 296 3.75 -33.97 27.59
N ASP A 297 2.94 -32.96 27.88
CA ASP A 297 1.99 -32.37 26.95
C ASP A 297 2.52 -31.16 26.22
N HIS A 298 3.82 -30.82 26.39
CA HIS A 298 4.43 -29.65 25.81
C HIS A 298 4.34 -29.64 24.27
N ILE A 299 4.03 -28.48 23.68
CA ILE A 299 3.79 -28.35 22.24
C ILE A 299 5.05 -28.70 21.42
N ALA A 300 6.24 -28.36 21.90
CA ALA A 300 7.50 -28.67 21.24
C ALA A 300 7.70 -30.18 21.06
N LEU A 301 7.30 -31.00 22.04
CA LEU A 301 7.37 -32.46 21.98
C LEU A 301 6.51 -33.04 20.86
N LYS A 302 5.31 -32.46 20.61
CA LYS A 302 4.41 -32.93 19.54
C LYS A 302 5.07 -32.82 18.17
N TYR A 303 5.78 -31.70 17.94
CA TYR A 303 6.53 -31.48 16.68
C TYR A 303 7.80 -32.31 16.64
N TYR A 304 8.52 -32.44 17.76
CA TYR A 304 9.72 -33.27 17.85
C TYR A 304 9.45 -34.74 17.58
N HIS A 305 8.40 -35.30 18.20
CA HIS A 305 7.99 -36.69 17.95
C HIS A 305 7.57 -36.92 16.48
N SER A 306 6.86 -35.93 15.89
CA SER A 306 6.48 -36.01 14.47
C SER A 306 7.72 -36.07 13.57
N TYR A 307 8.74 -35.25 13.84
CA TYR A 307 10.04 -35.31 13.17
C TYR A 307 10.76 -36.62 13.43
N HIS A 308 10.85 -37.05 14.69
CA HIS A 308 11.66 -38.18 15.13
C HIS A 308 11.07 -39.58 14.78
N SER A 309 9.88 -39.64 14.19
CA SER A 309 9.23 -40.87 13.73
C SER A 309 9.89 -41.51 12.50
N GLY A 310 10.84 -40.83 11.85
CA GLY A 310 11.56 -41.32 10.67
C GLY A 310 12.75 -42.25 10.99
N SER A 311 13.28 -42.89 9.95
CA SER A 311 14.56 -43.63 10.08
C SER A 311 15.74 -42.64 10.22
N SER A 312 16.87 -43.05 10.82
CA SER A 312 18.07 -42.21 11.00
C SER A 312 18.53 -41.54 9.71
N LYS A 313 18.49 -42.25 8.56
CA LYS A 313 18.78 -41.65 7.24
C LYS A 313 17.81 -40.55 6.84
N THR A 314 16.53 -40.75 7.15
CA THR A 314 15.50 -39.74 6.88
C THR A 314 15.69 -38.51 7.77
N LEU A 315 15.94 -38.70 9.07
CA LEU A 315 16.21 -37.63 10.03
C LEU A 315 17.43 -36.80 9.62
N LYS A 316 18.55 -37.46 9.24
CA LYS A 316 19.75 -36.78 8.73
C LYS A 316 19.43 -35.90 7.49
N SER A 317 18.64 -36.44 6.56
CA SER A 317 18.23 -35.67 5.37
C SER A 317 17.36 -34.47 5.72
N ILE A 318 16.47 -34.59 6.71
CA ILE A 318 15.63 -33.48 7.22
C ILE A 318 16.50 -32.41 7.88
N GLN A 319 17.48 -32.82 8.71
CA GLN A 319 18.42 -31.89 9.35
C GLN A 319 19.24 -31.12 8.31
N ILE A 320 19.76 -31.81 7.28
CA ILE A 320 20.49 -31.17 6.17
C ILE A 320 19.58 -30.17 5.44
N THR A 321 18.31 -30.51 5.20
CA THR A 321 17.34 -29.60 4.56
C THR A 321 17.13 -28.36 5.41
N LEU A 322 16.92 -28.50 6.73
CA LEU A 322 16.77 -27.38 7.64
C LEU A 322 18.04 -26.53 7.72
N ALA A 323 19.22 -27.18 7.87
CA ALA A 323 20.52 -26.50 7.89
C ALA A 323 20.74 -25.65 6.62
N ALA A 324 20.37 -26.18 5.45
CA ALA A 324 20.46 -25.45 4.19
C ALA A 324 19.50 -24.24 4.14
N ARG A 325 18.32 -24.33 4.78
CA ARG A 325 17.38 -23.17 4.88
C ARG A 325 17.90 -22.09 5.82
N LEU A 326 18.62 -22.49 6.87
CA LEU A 326 19.14 -21.60 7.91
C LEU A 326 20.63 -21.25 7.72
N GLU A 327 21.29 -21.68 6.64
CA GLU A 327 22.75 -21.54 6.44
C GLU A 327 23.26 -20.11 6.68
N LYS A 328 22.45 -19.12 6.32
CA LYS A 328 22.81 -17.69 6.44
C LYS A 328 22.99 -17.22 7.88
N PHE A 329 22.30 -17.85 8.83
CA PHE A 329 22.48 -17.58 10.26
C PHE A 329 23.81 -18.08 10.82
N ASN A 330 24.62 -18.80 10.03
CA ASN A 330 26.01 -19.09 10.36
C ASN A 330 26.95 -17.89 10.18
N LEU A 331 26.49 -16.83 9.48
CA LEU A 331 27.27 -15.61 9.35
C LEU A 331 27.22 -14.84 10.67
N GLU A 332 28.39 -14.53 11.22
CA GLU A 332 28.54 -13.83 12.50
C GLU A 332 27.76 -12.50 12.52
N SER A 333 27.82 -11.74 11.42
CA SER A 333 27.09 -10.49 11.28
C SER A 333 25.56 -10.65 11.37
N LEU A 334 24.99 -11.71 10.75
CA LEU A 334 23.57 -11.97 10.82
C LEU A 334 23.16 -12.55 12.19
N ALA A 335 23.97 -13.42 12.76
CA ALA A 335 23.76 -13.95 14.11
C ALA A 335 23.72 -12.82 15.14
N ALA A 336 24.69 -11.90 15.09
CA ALA A 336 24.73 -10.72 15.95
C ALA A 336 23.51 -9.79 15.72
N LEU A 337 23.16 -9.53 14.45
CA LEU A 337 22.00 -8.71 14.09
C LEU A 337 20.69 -9.26 14.68
N THR A 338 20.54 -10.59 14.79
CA THR A 338 19.30 -11.25 15.24
C THR A 338 19.35 -11.74 16.69
N SER A 339 20.42 -11.44 17.43
CA SER A 339 20.59 -11.87 18.83
C SER A 339 19.82 -11.03 19.84
N ALA A 340 19.61 -9.75 19.56
CA ALA A 340 18.91 -8.79 20.43
C ALA A 340 17.88 -8.01 19.61
N ASP A 341 17.01 -7.23 20.28
CA ASP A 341 16.06 -6.36 19.62
C ASP A 341 16.21 -4.91 20.04
N GLU A 342 16.42 -4.03 19.07
CA GLU A 342 16.49 -2.57 19.22
C GLU A 342 15.42 -1.86 18.38
N LEU A 343 14.66 -2.61 17.57
CA LEU A 343 13.65 -2.03 16.68
C LEU A 343 12.34 -1.66 17.38
N ASP A 344 12.00 -2.33 18.51
CA ASP A 344 10.79 -2.06 19.31
C ASP A 344 9.56 -1.75 18.43
N LEU A 345 9.11 -2.78 17.68
CA LEU A 345 8.06 -2.63 16.65
C LEU A 345 6.72 -2.14 17.24
N GLN A 346 6.45 -2.43 18.51
CA GLN A 346 5.21 -2.05 19.17
C GLN A 346 5.08 -0.53 19.31
N SER A 347 6.19 0.17 19.52
CA SER A 347 6.19 1.62 19.72
C SER A 347 5.87 2.44 18.47
N LEU A 348 5.90 1.84 17.26
CA LEU A 348 5.61 2.58 16.01
C LEU A 348 4.20 3.14 15.97
N GLY A 349 3.23 2.47 16.62
CA GLY A 349 1.85 2.92 16.72
C GLY A 349 1.58 3.95 17.81
N GLU A 350 2.58 4.28 18.65
CA GLU A 350 2.44 5.11 19.86
C GLU A 350 3.25 6.40 19.81
N LYS A 351 4.44 6.37 19.26
CA LYS A 351 5.36 7.51 19.16
C LYS A 351 5.86 7.71 17.72
N LYS A 352 6.51 8.86 17.47
CA LYS A 352 7.07 9.17 16.15
C LYS A 352 8.33 8.38 15.91
N VAL A 353 8.22 7.31 15.13
CA VAL A 353 9.35 6.49 14.71
C VAL A 353 9.44 6.51 13.19
N ALA A 354 10.65 6.55 12.67
CA ALA A 354 10.97 6.32 11.27
C ALA A 354 11.87 5.09 11.18
N LEU A 355 11.28 3.95 10.89
CA LEU A 355 11.98 2.67 10.70
C LEU A 355 12.38 2.53 9.24
N PHE A 356 13.67 2.43 8.98
CA PHE A 356 14.23 2.16 7.66
C PHE A 356 14.66 0.71 7.55
N ALA A 357 14.27 0.05 6.46
CA ALA A 357 14.80 -1.24 6.04
C ALA A 357 15.66 -1.02 4.79
N LEU A 358 16.99 -1.06 4.97
CA LEU A 358 17.95 -0.90 3.89
C LEU A 358 18.28 -2.28 3.31
N ILE A 359 18.03 -2.45 2.03
CA ILE A 359 18.30 -3.70 1.32
C ILE A 359 19.23 -3.44 0.13
N PRO A 360 20.14 -4.37 -0.21
CA PRO A 360 20.91 -4.25 -1.44
C PRO A 360 19.98 -4.31 -2.67
N ASP A 361 20.25 -3.49 -3.68
CA ASP A 361 19.47 -3.47 -4.94
C ASP A 361 19.83 -4.61 -5.90
N ASN A 362 21.02 -5.18 -5.74
CA ASN A 362 21.60 -6.23 -6.59
C ASN A 362 21.66 -7.61 -5.92
N ASP A 363 21.34 -7.72 -4.63
CA ASP A 363 21.36 -8.97 -3.88
C ASP A 363 20.08 -9.10 -3.03
N SER A 364 19.36 -10.20 -3.22
CA SER A 364 18.16 -10.53 -2.45
C SER A 364 18.39 -11.56 -1.34
N SER A 365 19.65 -11.92 -1.08
CA SER A 365 20.00 -13.02 -0.18
C SER A 365 19.46 -12.88 1.24
N PHE A 366 19.37 -11.65 1.75
CA PHE A 366 18.90 -11.36 3.11
C PHE A 366 17.48 -10.77 3.16
N ASN A 367 16.79 -10.63 2.01
CA ASN A 367 15.45 -10.04 1.95
C ASN A 367 14.40 -10.85 2.73
N PHE A 368 14.68 -12.12 3.06
CA PHE A 368 13.83 -12.95 3.90
C PHE A 368 13.62 -12.31 5.29
N LEU A 369 14.66 -11.68 5.85
CA LEU A 369 14.57 -11.02 7.16
C LEU A 369 13.61 -9.82 7.12
N VAL A 370 13.63 -9.05 6.04
CA VAL A 370 12.67 -7.95 5.83
C VAL A 370 11.25 -8.50 5.65
N SER A 371 11.10 -9.66 5.02
CA SER A 371 9.78 -10.32 4.88
C SER A 371 9.20 -10.73 6.23
N ILE A 372 10.05 -11.25 7.13
CA ILE A 372 9.68 -11.55 8.52
C ILE A 372 9.31 -10.27 9.26
N LEU A 373 10.15 -9.22 9.15
CA LEU A 373 9.91 -7.91 9.75
C LEU A 373 8.54 -7.33 9.36
N TYR A 374 8.20 -7.32 8.06
CA TYR A 374 6.90 -6.79 7.61
C TYR A 374 5.73 -7.63 8.14
N THR A 375 5.88 -8.96 8.17
CA THR A 375 4.83 -9.83 8.73
C THR A 375 4.60 -9.51 10.20
N GLN A 376 5.67 -9.40 10.98
CA GLN A 376 5.58 -9.06 12.42
C GLN A 376 5.11 -7.63 12.65
N LEU A 377 5.52 -6.66 11.83
CA LEU A 377 5.02 -5.29 11.89
C LEU A 377 3.48 -5.24 11.74
N PHE A 378 2.93 -5.89 10.72
CA PHE A 378 1.48 -5.92 10.55
C PHE A 378 0.78 -6.62 11.73
N GLN A 379 1.35 -7.72 12.24
CA GLN A 379 0.81 -8.43 13.40
C GLN A 379 0.79 -7.53 14.64
N GLN A 380 1.92 -6.92 14.99
CA GLN A 380 2.06 -6.09 16.19
C GLN A 380 1.18 -4.84 16.11
N LEU A 381 1.18 -4.13 14.96
CA LEU A 381 0.37 -2.93 14.77
C LEU A 381 -1.14 -3.25 14.80
N PHE A 382 -1.57 -4.37 14.22
CA PHE A 382 -2.99 -4.75 14.23
C PHE A 382 -3.41 -5.23 15.61
N TYR A 383 -2.57 -6.01 16.29
CA TYR A 383 -2.81 -6.41 17.67
C TYR A 383 -2.94 -5.20 18.60
N ALA A 384 -2.00 -4.26 18.50
CA ALA A 384 -2.02 -3.03 19.30
C ALA A 384 -3.30 -2.20 19.02
N ALA A 385 -3.65 -2.04 17.73
CA ALA A 385 -4.87 -1.32 17.36
C ALA A 385 -6.13 -1.98 17.92
N ASP A 386 -6.28 -3.30 17.76
CA ASP A 386 -7.52 -4.00 18.07
C ASP A 386 -7.67 -4.28 19.58
N HIS A 387 -6.58 -4.62 20.28
CA HIS A 387 -6.64 -5.07 21.68
C HIS A 387 -6.19 -4.03 22.70
N ILE A 388 -5.29 -3.10 22.32
CA ILE A 388 -4.76 -2.09 23.26
C ILE A 388 -5.46 -0.75 23.06
N HIS A 389 -5.66 -0.31 21.81
CA HIS A 389 -6.11 1.05 21.49
C HIS A 389 -7.55 1.16 20.97
N GLY A 390 -8.39 0.14 21.16
CA GLY A 390 -9.83 0.20 20.86
C GLY A 390 -10.16 0.35 19.37
N GLY A 391 -9.35 -0.23 18.50
CA GLY A 391 -9.59 -0.36 17.05
C GLY A 391 -8.80 0.59 16.14
N CYS A 392 -8.00 1.52 16.70
CA CYS A 392 -7.18 2.44 15.90
C CYS A 392 -5.94 2.89 16.67
N LEU A 393 -4.79 2.86 16.03
CA LEU A 393 -3.53 3.31 16.61
C LEU A 393 -3.58 4.81 16.98
N PRO A 394 -3.03 5.24 18.12
CA PRO A 394 -2.92 6.63 18.50
C PRO A 394 -2.01 7.42 17.57
N MET A 395 -0.92 6.81 17.10
CA MET A 395 -0.04 7.33 16.05
C MET A 395 -0.26 6.52 14.77
N PRO A 396 -0.80 7.13 13.68
CA PRO A 396 -0.94 6.42 12.41
C PRO A 396 0.42 6.00 11.85
N VAL A 397 0.47 4.85 11.18
CA VAL A 397 1.71 4.31 10.58
C VAL A 397 1.56 4.29 9.05
N HIS A 398 2.57 4.84 8.35
CA HIS A 398 2.61 4.84 6.90
C HIS A 398 3.79 4.03 6.37
N PHE A 399 3.49 2.99 5.60
CA PHE A 399 4.49 2.17 4.93
C PHE A 399 4.85 2.81 3.57
N MET A 400 6.10 3.21 3.39
CA MET A 400 6.66 3.69 2.12
C MET A 400 7.51 2.57 1.53
N MET A 401 6.95 1.83 0.59
CA MET A 401 7.61 0.64 0.03
C MET A 401 8.23 0.98 -1.33
N ASP A 402 9.44 1.56 -1.33
CA ASP A 402 10.18 1.78 -2.58
C ASP A 402 10.74 0.43 -3.09
N GLU A 403 10.59 0.18 -4.37
CA GLU A 403 10.89 -1.12 -4.99
C GLU A 403 10.19 -2.32 -4.31
N PHE A 404 8.90 -2.17 -4.08
CA PHE A 404 8.01 -3.17 -3.47
C PHE A 404 8.25 -4.62 -3.95
N ALA A 405 8.65 -4.81 -5.21
CA ALA A 405 8.87 -6.13 -5.80
C ALA A 405 10.08 -6.90 -5.23
N ASN A 406 10.95 -6.25 -4.47
CA ASN A 406 12.15 -6.86 -3.93
C ASN A 406 11.93 -7.61 -2.61
N VAL A 407 10.77 -7.47 -1.99
CA VAL A 407 10.43 -8.10 -0.71
C VAL A 407 9.26 -9.06 -0.89
N SER A 408 9.37 -10.25 -0.31
CA SER A 408 8.26 -11.20 -0.23
C SER A 408 7.32 -10.78 0.91
N LEU A 409 6.08 -10.50 0.58
CA LEU A 409 5.04 -10.15 1.55
C LEU A 409 4.14 -11.35 1.85
N PRO A 410 3.34 -11.30 2.94
CA PRO A 410 2.33 -12.32 3.23
C PRO A 410 1.39 -12.56 2.04
N ASP A 411 0.98 -13.80 1.81
CA ASP A 411 0.05 -14.15 0.71
C ASP A 411 -1.27 -13.39 0.80
N ASP A 412 -1.73 -13.13 2.02
CA ASP A 412 -2.96 -12.38 2.29
C ASP A 412 -2.76 -10.86 2.30
N PHE A 413 -1.74 -10.33 1.63
CA PHE A 413 -1.45 -8.89 1.63
C PHE A 413 -2.61 -8.04 1.10
N ASP A 414 -3.39 -8.54 0.17
CA ASP A 414 -4.61 -7.89 -0.31
C ASP A 414 -5.69 -7.76 0.80
N LYS A 415 -5.82 -8.77 1.66
CA LYS A 415 -6.70 -8.72 2.83
C LYS A 415 -6.17 -7.74 3.87
N ILE A 416 -4.85 -7.76 4.13
CA ILE A 416 -4.18 -6.81 5.02
C ILE A 416 -4.46 -5.37 4.56
N LEU A 417 -4.31 -5.06 3.26
CA LEU A 417 -4.63 -3.75 2.68
C LEU A 417 -6.07 -3.31 2.93
N SER A 418 -7.02 -4.24 2.84
CA SER A 418 -8.45 -3.94 2.99
C SER A 418 -8.81 -3.48 4.40
N VAL A 419 -8.10 -3.95 5.42
CA VAL A 419 -8.39 -3.69 6.85
C VAL A 419 -7.49 -2.63 7.48
N MET A 420 -6.40 -2.23 6.84
CA MET A 420 -5.42 -1.25 7.35
C MET A 420 -6.05 0.08 7.76
N ARG A 421 -6.96 0.61 6.93
CA ARG A 421 -7.55 1.95 7.11
C ARG A 421 -8.18 2.14 8.49
N SER A 422 -8.95 1.16 8.98
CA SER A 422 -9.65 1.28 10.27
C SER A 422 -8.67 1.38 11.43
N ARG A 423 -7.50 0.75 11.31
CA ARG A 423 -6.45 0.67 12.33
C ARG A 423 -5.46 1.84 12.30
N GLY A 424 -5.62 2.80 11.37
CA GLY A 424 -4.70 3.92 11.23
C GLY A 424 -3.42 3.57 10.47
N VAL A 425 -3.42 2.48 9.71
CA VAL A 425 -2.28 2.05 8.89
C VAL A 425 -2.56 2.35 7.42
N SER A 426 -1.54 2.75 6.67
CA SER A 426 -1.62 3.04 5.24
C SER A 426 -0.31 2.70 4.53
N VAL A 427 -0.36 2.54 3.20
CA VAL A 427 0.79 2.14 2.40
C VAL A 427 0.91 2.93 1.11
N SER A 428 2.14 3.24 0.72
CA SER A 428 2.52 3.65 -0.63
C SER A 428 3.30 2.52 -1.29
N ILE A 429 2.68 1.84 -2.24
CA ILE A 429 3.27 0.76 -3.04
C ILE A 429 3.93 1.40 -4.26
N ILE A 430 5.25 1.32 -4.35
CA ILE A 430 6.02 1.93 -5.43
C ILE A 430 6.62 0.83 -6.31
N LEU A 431 6.27 0.86 -7.59
CA LEU A 431 6.62 -0.16 -8.59
C LEU A 431 7.27 0.46 -9.82
N GLN A 432 8.08 -0.31 -10.52
CA GLN A 432 8.59 0.10 -11.83
C GLN A 432 7.52 -0.06 -12.91
N ASN A 433 6.72 -1.12 -12.83
CA ASN A 433 5.63 -1.41 -13.76
C ASN A 433 4.61 -2.37 -13.11
N LEU A 434 3.42 -2.48 -13.69
CA LEU A 434 2.38 -3.36 -13.19
C LEU A 434 2.67 -4.85 -13.42
N ALA A 435 3.55 -5.20 -14.36
CA ALA A 435 3.94 -6.59 -14.58
C ALA A 435 4.64 -7.18 -13.35
N GLN A 436 5.40 -6.37 -12.59
CA GLN A 436 5.99 -6.80 -11.31
C GLN A 436 4.91 -7.21 -10.31
N LEU A 437 3.85 -6.41 -10.17
CA LEU A 437 2.74 -6.73 -9.25
C LEU A 437 1.99 -7.99 -9.68
N LYS A 438 1.77 -8.15 -11.00
CA LYS A 438 1.13 -9.35 -11.57
C LYS A 438 1.96 -10.61 -11.37
N ALA A 439 3.29 -10.51 -11.43
CA ALA A 439 4.19 -11.64 -11.19
C ALA A 439 4.23 -12.06 -9.71
N LEU A 440 4.10 -11.12 -8.79
CA LEU A 440 4.10 -11.40 -7.35
C LEU A 440 2.75 -11.94 -6.85
N PHE A 441 1.64 -11.43 -7.39
CA PHE A 441 0.27 -11.68 -6.93
C PHE A 441 -0.65 -12.02 -8.13
N GLU A 442 -0.40 -13.15 -8.79
CA GLU A 442 -1.07 -13.55 -10.04
C GLU A 442 -2.59 -13.35 -10.05
N LYS A 443 -3.27 -13.69 -8.95
CA LYS A 443 -4.73 -13.61 -8.82
C LYS A 443 -5.21 -12.40 -7.99
N GLN A 444 -4.37 -11.87 -7.11
CA GLN A 444 -4.74 -10.81 -6.16
C GLN A 444 -4.32 -9.41 -6.61
N TRP A 445 -3.55 -9.26 -7.69
CA TRP A 445 -3.02 -7.96 -8.11
C TRP A 445 -4.13 -6.90 -8.34
N GLU A 446 -5.27 -7.29 -8.90
CA GLU A 446 -6.42 -6.38 -9.09
C GLU A 446 -7.03 -5.95 -7.76
N SER A 447 -7.10 -6.86 -6.78
CA SER A 447 -7.54 -6.55 -5.42
C SER A 447 -6.61 -5.55 -4.75
N ILE A 448 -5.28 -5.72 -4.91
CA ILE A 448 -4.27 -4.79 -4.37
C ILE A 448 -4.44 -3.39 -4.98
N VAL A 449 -4.54 -3.30 -6.32
CA VAL A 449 -4.78 -2.02 -7.00
C VAL A 449 -6.12 -1.40 -6.58
N GLY A 450 -7.17 -2.22 -6.47
CA GLY A 450 -8.51 -1.78 -6.04
C GLY A 450 -8.56 -1.28 -4.60
N ASN A 451 -7.63 -1.70 -3.74
CA ASN A 451 -7.47 -1.23 -2.37
C ASN A 451 -6.60 0.04 -2.26
N CYS A 452 -6.13 0.61 -3.37
CA CYS A 452 -5.45 1.90 -3.42
C CYS A 452 -6.41 2.96 -3.98
N ASP A 453 -6.79 3.94 -3.15
CA ASP A 453 -7.68 5.02 -3.59
C ASP A 453 -7.01 6.01 -4.54
N GLU A 454 -5.68 6.05 -4.54
CA GLU A 454 -4.86 6.86 -5.44
C GLU A 454 -3.91 5.98 -6.26
N PHE A 455 -3.86 6.27 -7.56
CA PHE A 455 -2.86 5.72 -8.46
C PHE A 455 -2.12 6.86 -9.16
N LEU A 456 -0.80 6.93 -8.97
CA LEU A 456 0.09 7.91 -9.59
C LEU A 456 0.98 7.24 -10.62
N TYR A 457 0.82 7.61 -11.88
CA TYR A 457 1.66 7.16 -12.98
C TYR A 457 2.69 8.22 -13.37
N LEU A 458 3.98 7.87 -13.31
CA LEU A 458 5.11 8.76 -13.54
C LEU A 458 5.80 8.56 -14.90
N GLY A 459 5.24 7.70 -15.76
CA GLY A 459 5.85 7.34 -17.03
C GLY A 459 6.63 6.02 -16.96
N GLY A 460 6.87 5.41 -18.08
CA GLY A 460 7.59 4.12 -18.19
C GLY A 460 7.54 3.58 -19.62
N ASN A 461 8.13 2.40 -19.85
CA ASN A 461 8.22 1.79 -21.20
C ASN A 461 7.54 0.40 -21.29
N GLU A 462 6.80 -0.03 -20.26
CA GLU A 462 6.19 -1.36 -20.22
C GLU A 462 4.76 -1.34 -20.78
N GLN A 463 4.51 -2.20 -21.77
CA GLN A 463 3.29 -2.18 -22.60
C GLN A 463 2.00 -2.48 -21.80
N SER A 464 2.04 -3.42 -20.84
CA SER A 464 0.81 -3.78 -20.10
C SER A 464 0.38 -2.65 -19.17
N THR A 465 1.33 -1.87 -18.65
CA THR A 465 1.05 -0.67 -17.87
C THR A 465 0.45 0.44 -18.73
N HIS A 466 0.98 0.66 -19.95
CA HIS A 466 0.41 1.67 -20.86
C HIS A 466 -1.05 1.35 -21.21
N LYS A 467 -1.34 0.07 -21.54
CA LYS A 467 -2.71 -0.38 -21.81
C LYS A 467 -3.63 -0.14 -20.62
N TYR A 468 -3.18 -0.52 -19.44
CA TYR A 468 -3.95 -0.34 -18.21
C TYR A 468 -4.25 1.14 -17.91
N VAL A 469 -3.25 2.02 -18.04
CA VAL A 469 -3.42 3.46 -17.86
C VAL A 469 -4.40 4.03 -18.88
N SER A 470 -4.27 3.65 -20.17
CA SER A 470 -5.19 4.08 -21.24
C SER A 470 -6.63 3.63 -20.99
N GLU A 471 -6.82 2.39 -20.54
CA GLU A 471 -8.14 1.85 -20.17
C GLU A 471 -8.75 2.61 -18.98
N LEU A 472 -7.97 2.94 -17.95
CA LEU A 472 -8.42 3.73 -16.81
C LEU A 472 -8.79 5.17 -17.18
N LEU A 473 -8.10 5.77 -18.15
CA LEU A 473 -8.43 7.09 -18.68
C LEU A 473 -9.79 7.08 -19.37
N GLY A 474 -10.15 5.97 -20.01
CA GLY A 474 -11.42 5.78 -20.69
C GLY A 474 -11.49 6.47 -22.06
N LYS A 475 -12.68 6.44 -22.65
CA LYS A 475 -12.96 7.00 -23.99
C LYS A 475 -13.70 8.32 -23.91
N GLU A 476 -13.32 9.24 -24.77
CA GLU A 476 -14.06 10.47 -25.05
C GLU A 476 -14.77 10.38 -26.41
N THR A 477 -15.82 11.12 -26.57
CA THR A 477 -16.54 11.27 -27.84
C THR A 477 -15.92 12.44 -28.61
N ILE A 478 -15.42 12.16 -29.81
CA ILE A 478 -14.84 13.16 -30.71
C ILE A 478 -15.66 13.29 -31.99
N ASP A 479 -15.73 14.53 -32.50
CA ASP A 479 -16.30 14.81 -33.82
C ASP A 479 -15.20 14.60 -34.87
N THR A 480 -15.42 13.67 -35.82
CA THR A 480 -14.49 13.41 -36.93
C THR A 480 -15.14 13.82 -38.26
N ASN A 481 -14.41 14.59 -39.03
CA ASN A 481 -14.83 15.01 -40.36
C ASN A 481 -14.00 14.25 -41.40
N THR A 482 -14.68 13.47 -42.26
CA THR A 482 -14.05 12.87 -43.43
C THR A 482 -14.40 13.67 -44.67
N PHE A 483 -13.36 14.10 -45.40
CA PHE A 483 -13.50 14.85 -46.64
C PHE A 483 -13.28 13.90 -47.84
N GLY A 484 -14.31 13.71 -48.65
CA GLY A 484 -14.19 13.03 -49.93
C GLY A 484 -14.15 14.03 -51.08
N LYS A 485 -13.06 14.06 -51.87
CA LYS A 485 -12.97 14.83 -53.11
C LYS A 485 -12.87 13.89 -54.29
N SER A 486 -13.89 13.87 -55.13
CA SER A 486 -13.85 13.17 -56.42
C SER A 486 -13.34 14.12 -57.51
N THR A 487 -12.25 13.74 -58.19
CA THR A 487 -11.67 14.48 -59.30
C THR A 487 -12.16 13.86 -60.60
N GLY A 488 -13.40 14.18 -61.00
CA GLY A 488 -13.98 13.80 -62.28
C GLY A 488 -14.72 14.98 -62.95
N ARG A 489 -15.21 14.82 -64.18
CA ARG A 489 -15.86 15.88 -64.96
C ARG A 489 -17.10 16.54 -64.31
N SER A 490 -17.60 15.98 -63.19
CA SER A 490 -18.55 16.57 -62.23
C SER A 490 -18.06 16.31 -60.81
N GLY A 491 -16.98 17.02 -60.42
CA GLY A 491 -16.36 16.88 -59.11
C GLY A 491 -17.36 17.10 -57.98
N ASN A 492 -17.58 16.10 -57.17
CA ASN A 492 -18.44 16.19 -55.98
C ASN A 492 -17.60 16.30 -54.72
N TYR A 493 -17.91 17.27 -53.89
CA TYR A 493 -17.32 17.47 -52.59
C TYR A 493 -18.32 17.02 -51.55
N SER A 494 -17.98 15.95 -50.80
CA SER A 494 -18.82 15.49 -49.70
C SER A 494 -18.07 15.62 -48.38
N THR A 495 -18.70 16.27 -47.43
CA THR A 495 -18.23 16.31 -46.04
C THR A 495 -19.13 15.39 -45.22
N ASN A 496 -18.54 14.35 -44.65
CA ASN A 496 -19.30 13.44 -43.77
C ASN A 496 -18.88 13.73 -42.32
N TYR A 497 -19.86 14.08 -41.51
CA TYR A 497 -19.71 14.28 -40.06
C TYR A 497 -19.96 12.97 -39.37
N GLN A 498 -18.95 12.43 -38.67
CA GLN A 498 -19.06 11.20 -37.91
C GLN A 498 -18.63 11.44 -36.48
N ILE A 499 -19.41 10.88 -35.54
CA ILE A 499 -19.07 10.88 -34.12
C ILE A 499 -18.40 9.53 -33.83
N SER A 500 -17.21 9.56 -33.24
CA SER A 500 -16.46 8.36 -32.89
C SER A 500 -15.92 8.42 -31.45
N GLY A 501 -15.65 7.24 -30.86
CA GLY A 501 -15.00 7.14 -29.56
C GLY A 501 -13.50 7.04 -29.73
N ARG A 502 -12.73 7.82 -28.95
CA ARG A 502 -11.28 7.73 -28.85
C ARG A 502 -10.88 7.61 -27.38
N GLU A 503 -9.85 6.83 -27.09
CA GLU A 503 -9.21 6.87 -25.76
C GLU A 503 -8.69 8.30 -25.49
N LEU A 504 -8.85 8.76 -24.23
CA LEU A 504 -8.38 10.09 -23.81
C LEU A 504 -6.85 10.24 -24.03
N LEU A 505 -6.09 9.16 -23.82
CA LEU A 505 -4.76 8.90 -24.34
C LEU A 505 -4.69 7.46 -24.80
N THR A 506 -4.21 7.23 -26.02
CA THR A 506 -3.91 5.87 -26.50
C THR A 506 -2.70 5.29 -25.75
N PRO A 507 -2.48 3.96 -25.75
CA PRO A 507 -1.29 3.38 -25.12
C PRO A 507 0.04 3.95 -25.65
N ASP A 508 0.10 4.32 -26.93
CA ASP A 508 1.26 4.94 -27.53
C ASP A 508 1.49 6.37 -27.00
N GLU A 509 0.42 7.13 -26.82
CA GLU A 509 0.48 8.47 -26.24
C GLU A 509 0.85 8.41 -24.75
N VAL A 510 0.37 7.40 -24.00
CA VAL A 510 0.80 7.15 -22.62
C VAL A 510 2.30 6.85 -22.54
N ARG A 511 2.84 6.08 -23.51
CA ARG A 511 4.29 5.81 -23.62
C ARG A 511 5.09 7.09 -23.90
N MET A 512 4.53 8.00 -24.69
CA MET A 512 5.17 9.26 -25.07
C MET A 512 4.91 10.40 -24.07
N LEU A 513 4.34 10.10 -22.89
CA LEU A 513 4.13 11.12 -21.87
C LEU A 513 5.44 11.83 -21.53
N ASP A 514 5.43 13.16 -21.67
CA ASP A 514 6.59 13.97 -21.32
C ASP A 514 6.99 13.75 -19.86
N ASN A 515 8.29 13.58 -19.62
CA ASN A 515 8.82 13.24 -18.30
C ASN A 515 8.56 14.30 -17.21
N GLN A 516 8.11 15.49 -17.57
CA GLN A 516 7.70 16.52 -16.61
C GLN A 516 6.33 16.26 -16.01
N TYR A 517 5.49 15.46 -16.67
CA TYR A 517 4.11 15.21 -16.26
C TYR A 517 3.93 13.89 -15.54
N ALA A 518 2.90 13.86 -14.71
CA ALA A 518 2.36 12.66 -14.08
C ALA A 518 0.86 12.58 -14.35
N ILE A 519 0.32 11.37 -14.36
CA ILE A 519 -1.12 11.13 -14.42
C ILE A 519 -1.55 10.61 -13.05
N LEU A 520 -2.51 11.31 -12.43
CA LEU A 520 -3.05 10.96 -11.14
C LEU A 520 -4.51 10.54 -11.27
N PHE A 521 -4.79 9.35 -10.78
CA PHE A 521 -6.13 8.80 -10.63
C PHE A 521 -6.51 8.84 -9.15
N ILE A 522 -7.68 9.35 -8.86
CA ILE A 522 -8.27 9.38 -7.52
C ILE A 522 -9.66 8.75 -7.62
N ARG A 523 -9.95 7.74 -6.81
CA ARG A 523 -11.23 7.03 -6.85
C ARG A 523 -12.42 7.99 -6.81
N GLY A 524 -13.31 7.92 -7.81
CA GLY A 524 -14.51 8.76 -7.93
C GLY A 524 -14.26 10.17 -8.47
N GLU A 525 -13.04 10.48 -8.91
CA GLU A 525 -12.70 11.73 -9.60
C GLU A 525 -12.28 11.45 -11.06
N ARG A 526 -12.29 12.51 -11.85
CA ARG A 526 -11.72 12.46 -13.20
C ARG A 526 -10.19 12.42 -13.12
N PRO A 527 -9.51 11.70 -14.02
CA PRO A 527 -8.05 11.65 -14.07
C PRO A 527 -7.47 13.06 -14.25
N ILE A 528 -6.29 13.27 -13.70
CA ILE A 528 -5.58 14.55 -13.74
C ILE A 528 -4.23 14.31 -14.41
N MET A 529 -3.86 15.20 -15.32
CA MET A 529 -2.49 15.34 -15.81
C MET A 529 -1.91 16.63 -15.24
N ASP A 530 -0.82 16.51 -14.48
CA ASP A 530 -0.17 17.64 -13.79
C ASP A 530 1.34 17.43 -13.75
N PHE A 531 2.11 18.47 -13.45
CA PHE A 531 3.55 18.38 -13.30
C PHE A 531 3.92 17.48 -12.12
N LYS A 532 5.00 16.73 -12.26
CA LYS A 532 5.64 16.01 -11.15
C LYS A 532 6.04 17.00 -10.07
N TYR A 533 6.05 16.56 -8.82
CA TYR A 533 6.39 17.44 -7.70
C TYR A 533 7.87 17.83 -7.75
N ASP A 534 8.15 19.12 -7.78
CA ASP A 534 9.52 19.64 -7.75
C ASP A 534 10.02 19.71 -6.30
N ILE A 535 10.92 18.80 -5.95
CA ILE A 535 11.50 18.71 -4.61
C ILE A 535 12.19 20.00 -4.16
N MET A 536 12.75 20.77 -5.11
CA MET A 536 13.42 22.05 -4.82
C MET A 536 12.46 23.12 -4.31
N LYS A 537 11.15 22.97 -4.54
CA LYS A 537 10.11 23.87 -4.02
C LYS A 537 9.57 23.44 -2.65
N HIS A 538 10.08 22.33 -2.10
CA HIS A 538 9.62 21.87 -0.80
C HIS A 538 10.15 22.77 0.33
N PRO A 539 9.32 23.18 1.31
CA PRO A 539 9.75 24.09 2.40
C PRO A 539 10.96 23.59 3.20
N ASN A 540 11.08 22.27 3.33
CA ASN A 540 12.12 21.62 4.11
C ASN A 540 13.34 21.18 3.29
N VAL A 541 13.47 21.58 2.03
CA VAL A 541 14.56 21.14 1.15
C VAL A 541 15.95 21.46 1.73
N ALA A 542 16.09 22.60 2.39
CA ALA A 542 17.35 23.01 3.01
C ALA A 542 17.87 22.05 4.10
N LEU A 543 17.01 21.16 4.61
CA LEU A 543 17.36 20.15 5.61
C LEU A 543 17.72 18.79 5.00
N THR A 544 17.80 18.69 3.69
CA THR A 544 18.11 17.48 2.93
C THR A 544 19.35 17.67 2.08
N THR A 545 19.94 16.59 1.60
CA THR A 545 21.11 16.66 0.69
C THR A 545 20.78 17.37 -0.62
N ASP A 546 19.55 17.31 -1.12
CA ASP A 546 19.08 18.10 -2.26
C ASP A 546 19.24 19.62 -1.99
N GLY A 547 19.08 20.06 -0.75
CA GLY A 547 19.30 21.43 -0.28
C GLY A 547 20.71 21.68 0.26
N LYS A 548 21.67 20.77 -0.02
CA LYS A 548 23.09 20.83 0.42
C LYS A 548 23.31 20.62 1.93
N ALA A 549 22.38 20.02 2.66
CA ALA A 549 22.66 19.52 4.00
C ALA A 549 23.64 18.33 3.94
N SER A 550 24.37 18.09 5.04
CA SER A 550 25.27 16.93 5.14
C SER A 550 24.45 15.63 5.05
N PRO A 551 24.98 14.58 4.36
CA PRO A 551 24.34 13.27 4.34
C PRO A 551 24.20 12.71 5.77
N TYR A 552 23.03 12.09 6.03
CA TYR A 552 22.83 11.37 7.29
C TYR A 552 23.68 10.11 7.33
N LYS A 553 24.28 9.84 8.47
CA LYS A 553 25.05 8.64 8.74
C LYS A 553 24.47 7.98 9.98
N HIS A 554 24.13 6.71 9.88
CA HIS A 554 23.65 5.89 11.00
C HIS A 554 24.77 4.99 11.51
N GLY A 555 24.66 4.50 12.75
CA GLY A 555 25.60 3.56 13.35
C GLY A 555 27.02 4.15 13.58
N GLU A 556 27.23 5.44 13.41
CA GLU A 556 28.41 6.12 13.94
C GLU A 556 28.10 6.52 15.38
N VAL A 557 28.79 5.87 16.32
CA VAL A 557 28.87 6.41 17.69
C VAL A 557 29.49 7.80 17.54
N THR A 558 28.72 8.82 17.80
CA THR A 558 29.28 10.18 17.87
C THR A 558 30.43 10.15 18.86
N LYS A 559 31.64 10.43 18.41
CA LYS A 559 32.85 10.49 19.28
C LYS A 559 32.66 11.39 20.49
N ASP A 560 31.66 12.25 20.47
CA ASP A 560 31.26 13.15 21.53
C ASP A 560 30.72 12.45 22.78
N ILE A 561 30.02 11.30 22.66
CA ILE A 561 29.55 10.58 23.86
C ILE A 561 30.68 9.84 24.56
N ALA A 562 31.64 9.29 23.81
CA ALA A 562 32.82 8.64 24.40
C ALA A 562 33.81 9.66 25.02
N SER A 563 33.83 10.89 24.53
CA SER A 563 34.68 11.96 25.11
C SER A 563 34.04 12.63 26.32
N ILE A 564 32.72 12.73 26.42
CA ILE A 564 32.00 13.33 27.54
C ILE A 564 31.98 12.39 28.76
N ALA A 565 31.97 11.07 28.57
CA ALA A 565 31.83 10.12 29.67
C ALA A 565 33.12 9.94 30.53
N ILE A 566 34.28 10.36 30.07
CA ILE A 566 35.56 10.07 30.77
C ILE A 566 36.22 11.31 31.36
N TRP A 567 35.91 12.52 30.93
CA TRP A 567 36.70 13.70 31.33
C TRP A 567 35.96 14.78 32.12
N ASP A 568 34.64 14.72 32.32
CA ASP A 568 33.85 15.73 33.04
C ASP A 568 33.21 15.22 34.35
N ILE A 569 33.71 14.11 34.91
CA ILE A 569 33.39 13.76 36.29
C ILE A 569 34.42 14.50 37.17
N ASP A 570 34.01 15.63 37.73
CA ASP A 570 34.79 16.28 38.78
C ASP A 570 34.98 15.28 39.93
N PRO A 571 36.22 14.86 40.23
CA PRO A 571 36.51 13.92 41.31
C PRO A 571 35.95 14.37 42.66
N ALA A 572 35.68 15.67 42.83
CA ALA A 572 35.12 16.23 44.06
C ALA A 572 33.61 15.98 44.24
N THR A 573 32.88 15.47 43.20
CA THR A 573 31.44 15.20 43.27
C THR A 573 31.09 13.71 43.47
N LEU A 574 32.11 12.84 43.56
CA LEU A 574 31.89 11.44 43.91
C LEU A 574 31.66 11.38 45.45
N PRO A 575 30.55 10.75 45.93
CA PRO A 575 30.38 10.54 47.35
C PRO A 575 31.54 9.71 47.87
N GLU A 576 32.22 10.20 48.94
CA GLU A 576 33.19 9.43 49.69
C GLU A 576 32.50 8.17 50.28
N LYS A 577 32.39 7.14 49.47
CA LYS A 577 32.13 5.77 49.90
C LYS A 577 33.46 5.05 49.84
N GLU A 578 34.05 4.90 51.03
CA GLU A 578 35.02 3.88 51.41
C GLU A 578 35.60 3.11 50.21
N MET A 579 36.70 3.64 49.66
CA MET A 579 37.59 2.79 48.88
C MET A 579 38.24 1.84 49.93
N GLU A 580 37.70 0.63 50.06
CA GLU A 580 38.55 -0.48 50.45
C GLU A 580 39.67 -0.51 49.42
N GLU A 581 40.89 -0.22 49.91
CA GLU A 581 42.13 -0.36 49.14
C GLU A 581 42.25 -1.84 48.71
N THR A 582 41.65 -2.22 47.60
CA THR A 582 42.06 -3.42 46.87
C THR A 582 43.36 -3.07 46.17
N ASN A 583 44.46 -3.39 46.82
CA ASN A 583 45.79 -3.38 46.20
C ASN A 583 45.79 -4.33 45.01
N TRP A 584 45.62 -3.80 43.82
CA TRP A 584 45.91 -4.52 42.59
C TRP A 584 47.41 -4.47 42.34
N GLU A 585 48.15 -5.45 42.83
CA GLU A 585 49.51 -5.69 42.36
C GLU A 585 49.40 -6.28 40.94
N LEU A 586 49.95 -5.56 39.96
CA LEU A 586 50.20 -6.09 38.64
C LEU A 586 51.21 -7.21 38.77
N LEU A 587 50.76 -8.46 38.67
CA LEU A 587 51.59 -9.63 38.60
C LEU A 587 52.49 -9.53 37.35
N SER A 588 53.79 -9.75 37.53
CA SER A 588 54.74 -9.88 36.43
C SER A 588 54.43 -11.15 35.60
N ASP A 589 54.85 -11.18 34.34
CA ASP A 589 54.63 -12.33 33.47
C ASP A 589 55.17 -13.64 34.10
N GLU A 590 56.21 -13.57 34.91
CA GLU A 590 56.78 -14.71 35.64
C GLU A 590 55.90 -15.19 36.79
N GLU A 591 55.16 -14.33 37.44
CA GLU A 591 54.20 -14.67 38.50
C GLU A 591 52.89 -15.21 37.94
N MET A 592 52.48 -14.78 36.75
CA MET A 592 51.35 -15.34 36.02
C MET A 592 51.66 -16.77 35.57
N GLU A 593 52.87 -17.06 35.02
CA GLU A 593 53.27 -18.41 34.67
C GLU A 593 53.30 -19.34 35.88
N ALA A 594 53.75 -18.87 37.03
CA ALA A 594 53.80 -19.65 38.28
C ALA A 594 52.39 -20.02 38.80
N LEU A 595 51.39 -19.14 38.61
CA LEU A 595 49.97 -19.40 38.94
C LEU A 595 49.35 -20.42 38.00
N PHE A 596 49.69 -20.42 36.71
CA PHE A 596 49.22 -21.41 35.75
C PHE A 596 49.78 -22.80 35.99
N ILE A 597 51.05 -22.90 36.46
CA ILE A 597 51.70 -24.18 36.75
C ILE A 597 51.11 -24.84 38.01
N ASN A 598 50.73 -24.03 39.03
CA ASN A 598 50.12 -24.55 40.27
C ASN A 598 48.66 -24.99 40.14
N ASN A 599 47.94 -24.56 39.12
CA ASN A 599 46.58 -25.00 38.90
C ASN A 599 46.45 -26.29 38.04
N GLN A 600 47.58 -26.83 37.56
CA GLN A 600 47.58 -28.10 36.86
C GLN A 600 47.98 -29.30 37.74
N THR A 601 48.21 -29.08 39.04
CA THR A 601 48.65 -30.12 39.96
C THR A 601 47.76 -30.34 41.19
N ASN A 602 46.50 -29.90 41.12
CA ASN A 602 45.50 -30.28 42.13
C ASN A 602 44.26 -30.88 41.48
#